data_af7273d85bba1bb9da444ffa2aef5b22
#
_entry.id   af7273d85bba1bb9da444ffa2aef5b22
#
_cell.length_a   1.000
_cell.length_b   1.000
_cell.length_c   1.000
_cell.angle_alpha   90.00
_cell.angle_beta   90.00
_cell.angle_gamma   90.00
#
_symmetry.space_group_name_H-M   'P 1'
#
loop_
_entity.id
_entity.type
_entity.pdbx_description
1 polymer ?
#
loop_
_entity_poly.entity_id
_entity_poly.type
_entity_poly.pdbx_seq_one_letter_code
_entity_poly.pdbx_strand_id
1 'polypeptide(L)'
;MRVTMAIILEEIYEVALHRYNMKLVAGGRGLRNLVDWVHTVEEMDYVSFLKGRELIVTTGIKEKDEEMLECFVKSLYEAGASGLVINVGKYITRVPHSVITYSEEVGFPIFVLPWEVHLVDFNRDLCNLIYKTMQEQDSLETALQKAIFSHKEEQQYMPVLHEHHIHKDTEIFMVQCYFPAGGNTQAERNFDNTQFFYRFIRQCQQIFAHKKVQAVVFQKDLYITLIARISPGKERTKIAEEIAQLSQQFSGQKKVYIAIGDEETIVANLWEKYRDLSYLCRWGRKKDKQICQEEELGISKLW
;
A
#
# COMPACT_ATOMS: atom_id res chain seq x y z
N MET A 1 10.33 -10.19 -7.57
CA MET A 1 10.39 -9.58 -6.22
C MET A 1 8.94 -9.41 -5.77
N ARG A 2 8.53 -10.03 -4.67
CA ARG A 2 7.17 -9.85 -4.14
C ARG A 2 7.09 -8.43 -3.56
N VAL A 3 6.02 -7.72 -3.88
CA VAL A 3 5.72 -6.46 -3.20
C VAL A 3 5.11 -6.85 -1.85
N THR A 4 5.83 -6.56 -0.79
CA THR A 4 5.41 -6.87 0.57
C THR A 4 4.15 -6.07 0.89
N MET A 5 3.11 -6.74 1.32
CA MET A 5 1.91 -6.09 1.80
C MET A 5 2.17 -5.48 3.18
N ALA A 6 1.55 -4.36 3.49
CA ALA A 6 1.81 -3.53 4.65
C ALA A 6 0.57 -3.48 5.55
N ILE A 7 0.77 -3.29 6.85
CA ILE A 7 -0.31 -3.04 7.80
C ILE A 7 -0.63 -1.55 7.90
N ILE A 8 -1.88 -1.19 8.18
CA ILE A 8 -2.27 0.20 8.43
C ILE A 8 -1.79 0.62 9.81
N LEU A 9 -1.18 1.80 9.93
CA LEU A 9 -0.63 2.31 11.18
C LEU A 9 -1.68 2.42 12.29
N GLU A 10 -2.95 2.69 11.95
CA GLU A 10 -4.06 2.70 12.92
C GLU A 10 -4.24 1.36 13.62
N GLU A 11 -4.10 0.24 12.91
CA GLU A 11 -4.19 -1.11 13.50
C GLU A 11 -3.03 -1.37 14.48
N ILE A 12 -1.81 -0.94 14.13
CA ILE A 12 -0.67 -0.98 15.05
C ILE A 12 -0.95 -0.13 16.27
N TYR A 13 -1.48 1.09 16.07
CA TYR A 13 -1.78 2.02 17.15
C TYR A 13 -2.82 1.46 18.12
N GLU A 14 -3.90 0.87 17.63
CA GLU A 14 -4.93 0.25 18.48
C GLU A 14 -4.34 -0.84 19.40
N VAL A 15 -3.53 -1.74 18.86
CA VAL A 15 -2.86 -2.78 19.63
C VAL A 15 -1.88 -2.18 20.66
N ALA A 16 -1.07 -1.21 20.24
CA ALA A 16 -0.06 -0.59 21.08
C ALA A 16 -0.64 0.33 22.16
N LEU A 17 -1.78 0.99 21.89
CA LEU A 17 -2.53 1.77 22.87
C LEU A 17 -2.97 0.88 24.04
N HIS A 18 -3.61 -0.25 23.76
CA HIS A 18 -4.15 -1.15 24.79
C HIS A 18 -3.06 -1.89 25.56
N ARG A 19 -1.99 -2.31 24.88
CA ARG A 19 -0.97 -3.16 25.49
C ARG A 19 0.16 -2.39 26.15
N TYR A 20 0.54 -1.25 25.59
CA TYR A 20 1.71 -0.47 25.98
C TYR A 20 1.40 0.97 26.39
N ASN A 21 0.12 1.35 26.42
CA ASN A 21 -0.32 2.73 26.71
C ASN A 21 0.36 3.76 25.77
N MET A 22 0.64 3.35 24.51
CA MET A 22 1.14 4.26 23.48
C MET A 22 0.07 5.30 23.17
N LYS A 23 0.44 6.57 23.08
CA LYS A 23 -0.52 7.66 22.83
C LYS A 23 -0.13 8.44 21.58
N LEU A 24 -1.10 8.73 20.73
CA LEU A 24 -0.94 9.68 19.63
C LEU A 24 -0.90 11.10 20.19
N VAL A 25 0.10 11.88 19.76
CA VAL A 25 0.31 13.28 20.20
C VAL A 25 0.03 14.26 19.07
N ALA A 26 0.34 13.90 17.82
CA ALA A 26 0.15 14.75 16.65
C ALA A 26 0.02 13.91 15.36
N GLY A 27 -0.42 14.55 14.28
CA GLY A 27 -0.40 13.99 12.94
C GLY A 27 -1.46 12.92 12.68
N GLY A 28 -2.61 12.98 13.36
CA GLY A 28 -3.68 11.96 13.28
C GLY A 28 -4.16 11.64 11.88
N ARG A 29 -4.02 12.56 10.91
CA ARG A 29 -4.36 12.30 9.50
C ARG A 29 -3.51 11.20 8.87
N GLY A 30 -2.29 10.98 9.37
CA GLY A 30 -1.38 9.93 8.90
C GLY A 30 -1.62 8.55 9.49
N LEU A 31 -2.64 8.32 10.33
CA LEU A 31 -2.96 6.98 10.86
C LEU A 31 -3.30 5.97 9.76
N ARG A 32 -3.61 6.44 8.56
CA ARG A 32 -3.83 5.60 7.36
C ARG A 32 -2.55 5.27 6.59
N ASN A 33 -1.39 5.73 7.05
CA ASN A 33 -0.12 5.34 6.46
C ASN A 33 0.07 3.83 6.60
N LEU A 34 0.66 3.24 5.57
CA LEU A 34 1.02 1.83 5.56
C LEU A 34 2.39 1.65 6.21
N VAL A 35 2.54 0.60 7.02
CA VAL A 35 3.78 0.23 7.70
C VAL A 35 4.27 -1.11 7.18
N ASP A 36 5.47 -1.11 6.62
CA ASP A 36 6.14 -2.34 6.16
C ASP A 36 6.99 -2.97 7.28
N TRP A 37 7.55 -2.13 8.18
CA TRP A 37 8.46 -2.58 9.24
C TRP A 37 8.57 -1.59 10.38
N VAL A 38 9.06 -2.06 11.54
CA VAL A 38 9.44 -1.21 12.69
C VAL A 38 10.96 -1.11 12.73
N HIS A 39 11.48 0.10 12.87
CA HIS A 39 12.92 0.36 12.88
C HIS A 39 13.29 1.29 14.04
N THR A 40 14.27 0.89 14.86
CA THR A 40 14.82 1.78 15.89
C THR A 40 15.94 2.63 15.30
N VAL A 41 15.78 3.96 15.35
CA VAL A 41 16.75 4.93 14.84
C VAL A 41 17.03 5.97 15.93
N GLU A 42 18.31 6.14 16.27
CA GLU A 42 18.75 7.08 17.29
C GLU A 42 19.60 8.23 16.73
N GLU A 43 19.97 8.17 15.47
CA GLU A 43 20.84 9.16 14.83
C GLU A 43 20.31 9.55 13.45
N MET A 44 20.42 10.85 13.13
CA MET A 44 19.94 11.42 11.87
C MET A 44 20.62 10.80 10.63
N ASP A 45 21.89 10.40 10.73
CA ASP A 45 22.65 9.82 9.63
C ASP A 45 22.01 8.52 9.10
N TYR A 46 21.30 7.77 9.94
CA TYR A 46 20.62 6.53 9.56
C TYR A 46 19.33 6.76 8.77
N VAL A 47 18.78 7.99 8.76
CA VAL A 47 17.56 8.32 8.01
C VAL A 47 17.75 8.09 6.51
N SER A 48 18.97 8.31 5.99
CA SER A 48 19.31 8.08 4.58
C SER A 48 19.19 6.60 4.13
N PHE A 49 19.18 5.65 5.06
CA PHE A 49 19.02 4.21 4.78
C PHE A 49 17.56 3.74 4.79
N LEU A 50 16.61 4.59 5.17
CA LEU A 50 15.19 4.24 5.17
C LEU A 50 14.71 4.04 3.73
N LYS A 51 13.79 3.08 3.58
CA LYS A 51 13.17 2.75 2.29
C LYS A 51 11.78 3.37 2.13
N GLY A 52 11.31 4.04 3.20
CA GLY A 52 9.97 4.55 3.35
C GLY A 52 8.99 3.48 3.86
N ARG A 53 7.95 3.92 4.58
CA ARG A 53 6.94 3.11 5.27
C ARG A 53 7.45 2.37 6.52
N GLU A 54 8.59 2.76 7.09
CA GLU A 54 8.96 2.29 8.42
C GLU A 54 8.23 3.08 9.50
N LEU A 55 7.78 2.39 10.56
CA LEU A 55 7.44 3.03 11.83
C LEU A 55 8.74 3.15 12.64
N ILE A 56 9.17 4.37 12.88
CA ILE A 56 10.43 4.63 13.57
C ILE A 56 10.19 4.67 15.07
N VAL A 57 11.11 4.08 15.84
CA VAL A 57 11.15 4.11 17.31
C VAL A 57 12.45 4.78 17.73
N THR A 58 12.37 5.76 18.62
CA THR A 58 13.55 6.42 19.20
C THR A 58 13.43 6.60 20.70
N THR A 59 14.55 6.57 21.41
CA THR A 59 14.64 7.00 22.81
C THR A 59 15.02 8.47 22.92
N GLY A 60 15.47 9.08 21.81
CA GLY A 60 15.94 10.47 21.77
C GLY A 60 17.28 10.68 22.47
N ILE A 61 18.09 9.62 22.60
CA ILE A 61 19.39 9.71 23.30
C ILE A 61 20.37 10.66 22.60
N LYS A 62 20.19 10.90 21.32
CA LYS A 62 21.06 11.74 20.49
C LYS A 62 20.48 13.13 20.24
N GLU A 63 19.18 13.32 20.39
CA GLU A 63 18.51 14.61 20.25
C GLU A 63 18.70 15.44 21.50
N LYS A 64 19.71 16.31 21.48
CA LYS A 64 20.15 17.10 22.65
C LYS A 64 19.27 18.30 22.93
N ASP A 65 18.52 18.78 21.93
CA ASP A 65 17.64 19.93 22.03
C ASP A 65 16.40 19.81 21.14
N GLU A 66 15.47 20.74 21.29
CA GLU A 66 14.19 20.74 20.58
C GLU A 66 14.37 20.94 19.06
N GLU A 67 15.37 21.69 18.62
CA GLU A 67 15.67 21.98 17.21
C GLU A 67 16.18 20.71 16.50
N MET A 68 17.05 19.95 17.17
CA MET A 68 17.54 18.66 16.62
C MET A 68 16.40 17.66 16.46
N LEU A 69 15.48 17.56 17.42
CA LEU A 69 14.32 16.67 17.31
C LEU A 69 13.40 17.11 16.17
N GLU A 70 13.18 18.41 15.98
CA GLU A 70 12.38 18.91 14.86
C GLU A 70 13.03 18.58 13.51
N CYS A 71 14.34 18.81 13.36
CA CYS A 71 15.09 18.42 12.17
C CYS A 71 14.99 16.91 11.89
N PHE A 72 15.10 16.08 12.93
CA PHE A 72 14.96 14.63 12.81
C PHE A 72 13.59 14.24 12.30
N VAL A 73 12.52 14.81 12.86
CA VAL A 73 11.14 14.55 12.42
C VAL A 73 10.93 14.96 10.95
N LYS A 74 11.43 16.13 10.54
CA LYS A 74 11.37 16.57 9.14
C LYS A 74 12.08 15.60 8.20
N SER A 75 13.27 15.17 8.55
CA SER A 75 14.05 14.21 7.77
C SER A 75 13.35 12.85 7.66
N LEU A 76 12.70 12.36 8.72
CA LEU A 76 11.90 11.13 8.70
C LEU A 76 10.70 11.26 7.76
N TYR A 77 9.99 12.39 7.81
CA TYR A 77 8.86 12.65 6.93
C TYR A 77 9.30 12.67 5.45
N GLU A 78 10.39 13.37 5.14
CA GLU A 78 10.96 13.44 3.79
C GLU A 78 11.45 12.09 3.27
N ALA A 79 11.99 11.24 4.18
CA ALA A 79 12.36 9.86 3.86
C ALA A 79 11.15 8.91 3.67
N GLY A 80 9.93 9.38 3.90
CA GLY A 80 8.71 8.62 3.72
C GLY A 80 8.42 7.63 4.84
N ALA A 81 8.96 7.85 6.05
CA ALA A 81 8.59 7.08 7.24
C ALA A 81 7.08 7.21 7.52
N SER A 82 6.48 6.18 8.09
CA SER A 82 5.04 6.14 8.36
C SER A 82 4.62 6.89 9.62
N GLY A 83 5.54 7.08 10.54
CA GLY A 83 5.35 7.78 11.80
C GLY A 83 6.53 7.58 12.73
N LEU A 84 6.52 8.26 13.87
CA LEU A 84 7.56 8.21 14.89
C LEU A 84 6.97 7.88 16.26
N VAL A 85 7.55 6.91 16.94
CA VAL A 85 7.29 6.56 18.34
C VAL A 85 8.46 7.06 19.18
N ILE A 86 8.19 7.95 20.13
CA ILE A 86 9.18 8.50 21.05
C ILE A 86 8.99 7.82 22.41
N ASN A 87 10.00 7.11 22.90
CA ASN A 87 10.00 6.55 24.25
C ASN A 87 10.34 7.65 25.25
N VAL A 88 9.30 8.29 25.80
CA VAL A 88 9.44 9.48 26.65
C VAL A 88 9.81 9.13 28.08
N GLY A 89 10.74 9.88 28.67
CA GLY A 89 11.15 9.72 30.06
C GLY A 89 12.55 10.26 30.34
N LYS A 90 13.59 9.49 30.05
CA LYS A 90 14.96 9.83 30.45
C LYS A 90 15.60 10.94 29.60
N TYR A 91 15.45 10.87 28.29
CA TYR A 91 16.12 11.78 27.35
C TYR A 91 15.16 12.84 26.83
N ILE A 92 14.02 12.42 26.33
CA ILE A 92 12.93 13.31 25.94
C ILE A 92 11.82 13.18 26.98
N THR A 93 11.53 14.26 27.71
CA THR A 93 10.48 14.26 28.74
C THR A 93 9.11 14.67 28.17
N ARG A 94 9.09 15.41 27.08
CA ARG A 94 7.89 15.86 26.37
C ARG A 94 8.22 16.12 24.90
N VAL A 95 7.22 15.99 24.04
CA VAL A 95 7.32 16.37 22.64
C VAL A 95 7.24 17.91 22.54
N PRO A 96 8.20 18.59 21.88
CA PRO A 96 8.18 20.04 21.70
C PRO A 96 6.97 20.50 20.90
N HIS A 97 6.51 21.73 21.19
CA HIS A 97 5.34 22.31 20.48
C HIS A 97 5.60 22.51 18.99
N SER A 98 6.82 22.85 18.61
CA SER A 98 7.24 22.98 17.20
C SER A 98 7.06 21.67 16.43
N VAL A 99 7.48 20.54 17.02
CA VAL A 99 7.30 19.20 16.46
C VAL A 99 5.82 18.84 16.31
N ILE A 100 5.00 19.14 17.32
CA ILE A 100 3.55 18.91 17.28
C ILE A 100 2.93 19.71 16.13
N THR A 101 3.23 21.01 16.05
CA THR A 101 2.68 21.90 15.02
C THR A 101 3.05 21.44 13.61
N TYR A 102 4.32 21.14 13.36
CA TYR A 102 4.78 20.62 12.09
C TYR A 102 4.08 19.30 11.72
N SER A 103 4.02 18.37 12.68
CA SER A 103 3.43 17.06 12.46
C SER A 103 1.93 17.12 12.17
N GLU A 104 1.18 18.04 12.79
CA GLU A 104 -0.23 18.29 12.46
C GLU A 104 -0.38 18.88 11.06
N GLU A 105 0.50 19.81 10.68
CA GLU A 105 0.48 20.45 9.36
C GLU A 105 0.68 19.44 8.22
N VAL A 106 1.70 18.58 8.34
CA VAL A 106 2.03 17.60 7.29
C VAL A 106 1.29 16.28 7.45
N GLY A 107 0.60 16.05 8.59
CA GLY A 107 -0.08 14.78 8.88
C GLY A 107 0.89 13.63 9.18
N PHE A 108 2.03 13.91 9.82
CA PHE A 108 3.00 12.89 10.22
C PHE A 108 2.75 12.41 11.64
N PRO A 109 2.35 11.14 11.89
CA PRO A 109 2.00 10.65 13.20
C PRO A 109 3.18 10.63 14.18
N ILE A 110 3.01 11.29 15.33
CA ILE A 110 3.93 11.22 16.46
C ILE A 110 3.22 10.53 17.62
N PHE A 111 3.85 9.49 18.13
CA PHE A 111 3.39 8.75 19.29
C PHE A 111 4.37 8.90 20.43
N VAL A 112 3.84 8.84 21.66
CA VAL A 112 4.65 8.72 22.87
C VAL A 112 4.43 7.35 23.52
N LEU A 113 5.52 6.75 23.93
CA LEU A 113 5.56 5.46 24.59
C LEU A 113 6.17 5.66 25.98
N PRO A 114 5.55 5.19 27.09
CA PRO A 114 6.12 5.32 28.43
C PRO A 114 7.51 4.70 28.55
N TRP A 115 8.39 5.31 29.34
CA TRP A 115 9.78 4.86 29.54
C TRP A 115 9.89 3.43 30.10
N GLU A 116 8.92 3.02 30.88
CA GLU A 116 8.87 1.72 31.56
C GLU A 116 8.63 0.57 30.57
N VAL A 117 8.24 0.88 29.33
CA VAL A 117 8.01 -0.14 28.30
C VAL A 117 9.34 -0.67 27.79
N HIS A 118 9.52 -1.99 27.87
CA HIS A 118 10.67 -2.66 27.30
C HIS A 118 10.59 -2.64 25.75
N LEU A 119 11.44 -1.83 25.11
CA LEU A 119 11.44 -1.65 23.64
C LEU A 119 11.64 -2.95 22.87
N VAL A 120 12.37 -3.93 23.46
CA VAL A 120 12.55 -5.25 22.82
C VAL A 120 11.21 -5.98 22.68
N ASP A 121 10.39 -5.96 23.72
CA ASP A 121 9.06 -6.60 23.70
C ASP A 121 8.10 -5.85 22.79
N PHE A 122 8.11 -4.52 22.86
CA PHE A 122 7.33 -3.66 22.00
C PHE A 122 7.65 -3.92 20.50
N ASN A 123 8.91 -3.85 20.14
CA ASN A 123 9.34 -4.08 18.75
C ASN A 123 9.01 -5.50 18.29
N ARG A 124 9.26 -6.53 19.11
CA ARG A 124 8.93 -7.91 18.80
C ARG A 124 7.45 -8.10 18.50
N ASP A 125 6.60 -7.54 19.35
CA ASP A 125 5.15 -7.71 19.19
C ASP A 125 4.60 -7.00 17.98
N LEU A 126 5.10 -5.78 17.67
CA LEU A 126 4.73 -5.08 16.45
C LEU A 126 5.25 -5.81 15.19
N CYS A 127 6.49 -6.31 15.21
CA CYS A 127 7.01 -7.11 14.10
C CYS A 127 6.19 -8.38 13.89
N ASN A 128 5.77 -9.06 14.96
CA ASN A 128 4.90 -10.24 14.86
C ASN A 128 3.52 -9.88 14.28
N LEU A 129 2.93 -8.76 14.69
CA LEU A 129 1.67 -8.27 14.13
C LEU A 129 1.79 -7.99 12.63
N ILE A 130 2.82 -7.24 12.22
CA ILE A 130 3.11 -6.96 10.82
C ILE A 130 3.26 -8.28 10.04
N TYR A 131 4.09 -9.20 10.53
CA TYR A 131 4.35 -10.46 9.87
C TYR A 131 3.08 -11.32 9.69
N LYS A 132 2.23 -11.38 10.72
CA LYS A 132 0.96 -12.09 10.67
C LYS A 132 0.04 -11.51 9.60
N THR A 133 -0.13 -10.18 9.59
CA THR A 133 -0.95 -9.48 8.59
C THR A 133 -0.42 -9.74 7.18
N MET A 134 0.92 -9.72 6.99
CA MET A 134 1.55 -10.02 5.70
C MET A 134 1.25 -11.45 5.24
N GLN A 135 1.30 -12.45 6.14
CA GLN A 135 0.98 -13.83 5.81
C GLN A 135 -0.49 -14.01 5.38
N GLU A 136 -1.41 -13.36 6.10
CA GLU A 136 -2.84 -13.39 5.78
C GLU A 136 -3.10 -12.79 4.39
N GLN A 137 -2.47 -11.66 4.10
CA GLN A 137 -2.59 -10.98 2.81
C GLN A 137 -1.94 -11.78 1.66
N ASP A 138 -0.76 -12.39 1.87
CA ASP A 138 -0.11 -13.27 0.88
C ASP A 138 -0.97 -14.49 0.57
N SER A 139 -1.68 -15.01 1.57
CA SER A 139 -2.63 -16.11 1.41
C SER A 139 -3.81 -15.70 0.53
N LEU A 140 -4.42 -14.53 0.81
CA LEU A 140 -5.51 -13.99 0.01
C LEU A 140 -5.07 -13.68 -1.44
N GLU A 141 -3.91 -13.05 -1.62
CA GLU A 141 -3.36 -12.76 -2.96
C GLU A 141 -3.18 -14.05 -3.75
N THR A 142 -2.58 -15.08 -3.13
CA THR A 142 -2.37 -16.38 -3.76
C THR A 142 -3.70 -17.03 -4.14
N ALA A 143 -4.72 -16.96 -3.29
CA ALA A 143 -6.04 -17.51 -3.57
C ALA A 143 -6.73 -16.80 -4.74
N LEU A 144 -6.68 -15.46 -4.79
CA LEU A 144 -7.22 -14.67 -5.90
C LEU A 144 -6.47 -14.92 -7.21
N GLN A 145 -5.13 -15.04 -7.15
CA GLN A 145 -4.35 -15.43 -8.33
C GLN A 145 -4.74 -16.82 -8.83
N LYS A 146 -4.97 -17.80 -7.94
CA LYS A 146 -5.47 -19.13 -8.33
C LYS A 146 -6.88 -19.05 -8.92
N ALA A 147 -7.77 -18.25 -8.38
CA ALA A 147 -9.11 -18.03 -8.95
C ALA A 147 -9.05 -17.49 -10.38
N ILE A 148 -8.02 -16.72 -10.72
CA ILE A 148 -7.79 -16.18 -12.07
C ILE A 148 -7.08 -17.22 -12.97
N PHE A 149 -5.94 -17.76 -12.54
CA PHE A 149 -5.03 -18.53 -13.39
C PHE A 149 -5.23 -20.05 -13.32
N SER A 150 -5.90 -20.52 -12.28
CA SER A 150 -6.24 -21.95 -12.04
C SER A 150 -7.71 -22.12 -11.66
N HIS A 151 -8.59 -21.35 -12.30
CA HIS A 151 -10.01 -21.22 -11.95
C HIS A 151 -10.77 -22.57 -11.87
N LYS A 152 -10.32 -23.62 -12.55
CA LYS A 152 -10.93 -24.96 -12.50
C LYS A 152 -10.63 -25.73 -11.21
N GLU A 153 -9.67 -25.27 -10.42
CA GLU A 153 -9.21 -25.91 -9.19
C GLU A 153 -9.79 -25.23 -7.94
N GLU A 154 -11.12 -25.03 -7.92
CA GLU A 154 -11.83 -24.31 -6.84
C GLU A 154 -11.49 -24.82 -5.43
N GLN A 155 -11.27 -26.12 -5.28
CA GLN A 155 -10.93 -26.71 -3.99
C GLN A 155 -9.62 -26.19 -3.38
N GLN A 156 -8.72 -25.61 -4.21
CA GLN A 156 -7.45 -25.10 -3.74
C GLN A 156 -7.49 -23.65 -3.27
N TYR A 157 -8.47 -22.85 -3.69
CA TYR A 157 -8.51 -21.42 -3.35
C TYR A 157 -9.80 -20.98 -2.63
N MET A 158 -10.93 -21.64 -2.86
CA MET A 158 -12.19 -21.25 -2.23
C MET A 158 -12.17 -21.32 -0.69
N PRO A 159 -11.55 -22.35 -0.04
CA PRO A 159 -11.46 -22.34 1.42
C PRO A 159 -10.77 -21.08 1.97
N VAL A 160 -9.66 -20.67 1.35
CA VAL A 160 -8.93 -19.46 1.76
C VAL A 160 -9.77 -18.21 1.54
N LEU A 161 -10.46 -18.09 0.40
CA LEU A 161 -11.36 -16.97 0.15
C LEU A 161 -12.49 -16.89 1.18
N HIS A 162 -13.05 -18.03 1.60
CA HIS A 162 -14.07 -18.10 2.64
C HIS A 162 -13.56 -17.64 4.01
N GLU A 163 -12.30 -17.92 4.38
CA GLU A 163 -11.68 -17.39 5.59
C GLU A 163 -11.63 -15.85 5.59
N HIS A 164 -11.53 -15.26 4.40
CA HIS A 164 -11.60 -13.80 4.20
C HIS A 164 -13.02 -13.27 3.92
N HIS A 165 -14.07 -14.08 4.17
CA HIS A 165 -15.46 -13.73 3.90
C HIS A 165 -15.75 -13.36 2.43
N ILE A 166 -15.04 -14.02 1.51
CA ILE A 166 -15.21 -13.87 0.07
C ILE A 166 -15.84 -15.15 -0.49
N HIS A 167 -17.00 -15.00 -1.11
CA HIS A 167 -17.79 -16.07 -1.72
C HIS A 167 -17.82 -15.93 -3.24
N LYS A 168 -18.37 -16.93 -3.95
CA LYS A 168 -18.43 -16.94 -5.42
C LYS A 168 -19.18 -15.75 -6.02
N ASP A 169 -20.22 -15.31 -5.32
CA ASP A 169 -21.10 -14.19 -5.68
C ASP A 169 -20.65 -12.84 -5.12
N THR A 170 -19.51 -12.83 -4.39
CA THR A 170 -18.97 -11.57 -3.86
C THR A 170 -18.59 -10.64 -5.00
N GLU A 171 -19.15 -9.44 -4.96
CA GLU A 171 -18.83 -8.37 -5.91
C GLU A 171 -17.38 -7.91 -5.75
N ILE A 172 -16.71 -7.79 -6.87
CA ILE A 172 -15.30 -7.42 -6.95
C ILE A 172 -15.14 -6.23 -7.89
N PHE A 173 -14.38 -5.25 -7.46
CA PHE A 173 -13.88 -4.20 -8.32
C PHE A 173 -12.50 -4.61 -8.83
N MET A 174 -12.35 -4.72 -10.16
CA MET A 174 -11.08 -5.07 -10.79
C MET A 174 -10.60 -3.95 -11.70
N VAL A 175 -9.33 -3.57 -11.54
CA VAL A 175 -8.63 -2.66 -12.45
C VAL A 175 -7.36 -3.33 -12.92
N GLN A 176 -7.06 -3.18 -14.20
CA GLN A 176 -5.84 -3.71 -14.77
C GLN A 176 -5.03 -2.60 -15.43
N CYS A 177 -3.74 -2.50 -15.09
CA CYS A 177 -2.81 -1.54 -15.64
C CYS A 177 -1.76 -2.29 -16.48
N TYR A 178 -1.63 -1.94 -17.75
CA TYR A 178 -0.67 -2.51 -18.68
C TYR A 178 0.48 -1.55 -18.91
N PHE A 179 1.69 -2.05 -18.76
CA PHE A 179 2.94 -1.30 -18.92
C PHE A 179 3.72 -1.84 -20.14
N PRO A 180 3.58 -1.22 -21.32
CA PRO A 180 4.32 -1.66 -22.50
C PRO A 180 5.83 -1.65 -22.24
N ALA A 181 6.52 -2.71 -22.69
CA ALA A 181 7.96 -2.78 -22.57
C ALA A 181 8.61 -1.61 -23.33
N GLY A 182 9.43 -0.81 -22.63
CA GLY A 182 10.27 0.25 -23.19
C GLY A 182 11.73 -0.03 -22.84
N GLY A 183 12.68 0.53 -23.60
CA GLY A 183 14.11 0.38 -23.38
C GLY A 183 14.84 -0.44 -24.45
N ASN A 184 16.13 -0.14 -24.66
CA ASN A 184 16.93 -0.68 -25.75
C ASN A 184 17.61 -2.01 -25.44
N THR A 185 17.83 -2.32 -24.16
CA THR A 185 18.44 -3.59 -23.70
C THR A 185 17.52 -4.37 -22.76
N GLN A 186 17.71 -5.70 -22.69
CA GLN A 186 16.93 -6.60 -21.81
C GLN A 186 17.19 -6.30 -20.32
N ALA A 187 18.41 -5.92 -19.97
CA ALA A 187 18.81 -5.61 -18.60
C ALA A 187 18.19 -4.29 -18.11
N GLU A 188 18.24 -3.23 -18.91
CA GLU A 188 17.59 -1.93 -18.62
C GLU A 188 16.08 -2.09 -18.50
N ARG A 189 15.46 -2.90 -19.38
CA ARG A 189 14.03 -3.22 -19.30
C ARG A 189 13.63 -3.91 -18.00
N ASN A 190 14.47 -4.79 -17.48
CA ASN A 190 14.16 -5.55 -16.26
C ASN A 190 14.35 -4.73 -14.99
N PHE A 191 15.44 -3.96 -14.87
CA PHE A 191 15.74 -3.20 -13.66
C PHE A 191 14.81 -2.00 -13.48
N ASP A 192 14.65 -1.17 -14.50
CA ASP A 192 13.74 -0.01 -14.47
C ASP A 192 12.30 -0.41 -14.26
N ASN A 193 11.87 -1.55 -14.86
CA ASN A 193 10.52 -2.05 -14.67
C ASN A 193 10.27 -2.48 -13.22
N THR A 194 11.21 -3.16 -12.58
CA THR A 194 11.02 -3.70 -11.22
C THR A 194 10.83 -2.57 -10.20
N GLN A 195 11.68 -1.54 -10.23
CA GLN A 195 11.53 -0.38 -9.33
C GLN A 195 10.26 0.41 -9.61
N PHE A 196 9.94 0.59 -10.89
CA PHE A 196 8.73 1.27 -11.32
C PHE A 196 7.47 0.55 -10.82
N PHE A 197 7.36 -0.76 -11.06
CA PHE A 197 6.23 -1.57 -10.60
C PHE A 197 6.09 -1.54 -9.07
N TYR A 198 7.20 -1.65 -8.36
CA TYR A 198 7.20 -1.57 -6.90
C TYR A 198 6.62 -0.24 -6.41
N ARG A 199 7.09 0.88 -6.96
CA ARG A 199 6.60 2.22 -6.58
C ARG A 199 5.12 2.41 -6.91
N PHE A 200 4.69 1.97 -8.09
CA PHE A 200 3.29 2.08 -8.53
C PHE A 200 2.36 1.24 -7.64
N ILE A 201 2.71 -0.01 -7.35
CA ILE A 201 1.93 -0.89 -6.48
C ILE A 201 1.82 -0.29 -5.07
N ARG A 202 2.90 0.23 -4.51
CA ARG A 202 2.88 0.90 -3.19
C ARG A 202 1.92 2.08 -3.15
N GLN A 203 1.87 2.88 -4.20
CA GLN A 203 0.94 4.01 -4.28
C GLN A 203 -0.52 3.54 -4.44
N CYS A 204 -0.77 2.52 -5.24
CA CYS A 204 -2.11 1.91 -5.34
C CYS A 204 -2.58 1.36 -3.98
N GLN A 205 -1.73 0.63 -3.26
CA GLN A 205 -2.05 0.15 -1.91
C GLN A 205 -2.40 1.30 -0.95
N GLN A 206 -1.67 2.42 -1.04
CA GLN A 206 -1.93 3.60 -0.21
C GLN A 206 -3.31 4.22 -0.52
N ILE A 207 -3.72 4.27 -1.79
CA ILE A 207 -5.08 4.74 -2.19
C ILE A 207 -6.15 3.90 -1.48
N PHE A 208 -6.04 2.57 -1.52
CA PHE A 208 -7.02 1.68 -0.89
C PHE A 208 -7.01 1.81 0.64
N ALA A 209 -5.82 1.92 1.25
CA ALA A 209 -5.68 2.10 2.69
C ALA A 209 -6.36 3.40 3.18
N HIS A 210 -6.16 4.51 2.48
CA HIS A 210 -6.81 5.78 2.81
C HIS A 210 -8.34 5.69 2.74
N LYS A 211 -8.86 4.87 1.84
CA LYS A 211 -10.32 4.68 1.67
C LYS A 211 -10.90 3.58 2.55
N LYS A 212 -10.10 2.94 3.40
CA LYS A 212 -10.52 1.80 4.24
C LYS A 212 -11.04 0.62 3.43
N VAL A 213 -10.48 0.39 2.25
CA VAL A 213 -10.89 -0.66 1.34
C VAL A 213 -9.88 -1.79 1.37
N GLN A 214 -10.37 -3.00 1.61
CA GLN A 214 -9.57 -4.21 1.44
C GLN A 214 -9.29 -4.45 -0.04
N ALA A 215 -8.02 -4.46 -0.42
CA ALA A 215 -7.59 -4.67 -1.78
C ALA A 215 -6.34 -5.52 -1.87
N VAL A 216 -6.22 -6.25 -2.96
CA VAL A 216 -5.03 -6.99 -3.36
C VAL A 216 -4.48 -6.37 -4.63
N VAL A 217 -3.17 -6.13 -4.67
CA VAL A 217 -2.49 -5.56 -5.83
C VAL A 217 -1.29 -6.43 -6.15
N PHE A 218 -1.29 -7.07 -7.30
CA PHE A 218 -0.21 -7.93 -7.72
C PHE A 218 0.25 -7.67 -9.15
N GLN A 219 1.48 -8.06 -9.43
CA GLN A 219 2.07 -7.98 -10.76
C GLN A 219 2.14 -9.35 -11.40
N LYS A 220 1.76 -9.43 -12.68
CA LYS A 220 2.07 -10.57 -13.54
C LYS A 220 2.50 -10.06 -14.92
N ASP A 221 3.71 -10.43 -15.33
CA ASP A 221 4.35 -9.96 -16.56
C ASP A 221 4.38 -8.42 -16.64
N LEU A 222 3.75 -7.84 -17.66
CA LEU A 222 3.65 -6.38 -17.85
C LEU A 222 2.33 -5.80 -17.32
N TYR A 223 1.60 -6.55 -16.50
CA TYR A 223 0.33 -6.12 -15.93
C TYR A 223 0.42 -5.98 -14.42
N ILE A 224 -0.20 -4.94 -13.90
CA ILE A 224 -0.56 -4.82 -12.48
C ILE A 224 -2.07 -4.95 -12.39
N THR A 225 -2.53 -5.89 -11.57
CA THR A 225 -3.94 -6.15 -11.32
C THR A 225 -4.28 -5.71 -9.91
N LEU A 226 -5.33 -4.90 -9.80
CA LEU A 226 -5.89 -4.43 -8.56
C LEU A 226 -7.26 -5.09 -8.39
N ILE A 227 -7.47 -5.74 -7.26
CA ILE A 227 -8.72 -6.40 -6.91
C ILE A 227 -9.14 -5.86 -5.55
N ALA A 228 -10.32 -5.27 -5.49
CA ALA A 228 -10.85 -4.69 -4.29
C ALA A 228 -12.30 -5.11 -4.04
N ARG A 229 -12.65 -5.26 -2.76
CA ARG A 229 -14.02 -5.51 -2.34
C ARG A 229 -14.71 -4.18 -2.09
N ILE A 230 -15.38 -3.69 -3.13
CA ILE A 230 -16.06 -2.39 -3.10
C ILE A 230 -17.43 -2.56 -3.76
N SER A 231 -18.48 -2.11 -3.07
CA SER A 231 -19.81 -2.07 -3.65
C SER A 231 -19.87 -1.14 -4.87
N PRO A 232 -20.74 -1.42 -5.86
CA PRO A 232 -20.96 -0.55 -7.01
C PRO A 232 -21.26 0.89 -6.61
N GLY A 233 -20.84 1.85 -7.42
CA GLY A 233 -21.20 3.25 -7.26
C GLY A 233 -20.04 4.24 -7.25
N LYS A 234 -20.27 5.45 -6.75
CA LYS A 234 -19.34 6.60 -6.82
C LYS A 234 -17.95 6.34 -6.26
N GLU A 235 -17.79 5.40 -5.34
CA GLU A 235 -16.48 5.11 -4.75
C GLU A 235 -15.57 4.37 -5.72
N ARG A 236 -16.10 3.41 -6.49
CA ARG A 236 -15.36 2.74 -7.59
C ARG A 236 -14.84 3.76 -8.61
N THR A 237 -15.69 4.69 -9.04
CA THR A 237 -15.32 5.75 -9.99
C THR A 237 -14.19 6.62 -9.46
N LYS A 238 -14.29 7.07 -8.20
CA LYS A 238 -13.23 7.89 -7.57
C LYS A 238 -11.89 7.15 -7.48
N ILE A 239 -11.90 5.88 -7.10
CA ILE A 239 -10.68 5.07 -7.03
C ILE A 239 -10.08 4.88 -8.43
N ALA A 240 -10.92 4.60 -9.43
CA ALA A 240 -10.47 4.50 -10.81
C ALA A 240 -9.82 5.80 -11.32
N GLU A 241 -10.41 6.95 -11.00
CA GLU A 241 -9.87 8.27 -11.31
C GLU A 241 -8.52 8.52 -10.61
N GLU A 242 -8.40 8.18 -9.33
CA GLU A 242 -7.14 8.32 -8.58
C GLU A 242 -6.03 7.42 -9.14
N ILE A 243 -6.35 6.17 -9.52
CA ILE A 243 -5.40 5.27 -10.19
C ILE A 243 -5.00 5.82 -11.55
N ALA A 244 -5.95 6.41 -12.28
CA ALA A 244 -5.67 7.05 -13.56
C ALA A 244 -4.75 8.27 -13.42
N GLN A 245 -5.01 9.13 -12.43
CA GLN A 245 -4.15 10.28 -12.11
C GLN A 245 -2.75 9.82 -11.68
N LEU A 246 -2.67 8.81 -10.82
CA LEU A 246 -1.41 8.20 -10.43
C LEU A 246 -0.64 7.71 -11.66
N SER A 247 -1.30 7.02 -12.58
CA SER A 247 -0.65 6.52 -13.80
C SER A 247 -0.09 7.65 -14.67
N GLN A 248 -0.75 8.81 -14.70
CA GLN A 248 -0.26 10.00 -15.42
C GLN A 248 1.00 10.59 -14.78
N GLN A 249 1.09 10.63 -13.45
CA GLN A 249 2.30 11.07 -12.75
C GLN A 249 3.51 10.19 -13.06
N PHE A 250 3.26 8.89 -13.27
CA PHE A 250 4.28 7.93 -13.68
C PHE A 250 4.58 7.93 -15.18
N SER A 251 3.70 8.46 -16.03
CA SER A 251 3.82 8.39 -17.50
C SER A 251 4.91 9.32 -18.09
N GLY A 252 5.51 10.20 -17.30
CA GLY A 252 6.75 10.89 -17.68
C GLY A 252 7.92 9.94 -18.03
N GLN A 253 7.84 8.70 -17.55
CA GLN A 253 8.80 7.62 -17.82
C GLN A 253 8.24 6.53 -18.74
N LYS A 254 6.95 6.16 -18.61
CA LYS A 254 6.30 5.10 -19.42
C LYS A 254 4.79 5.31 -19.51
N LYS A 255 4.23 5.21 -20.70
CA LYS A 255 2.79 5.29 -20.91
C LYS A 255 2.09 4.06 -20.34
N VAL A 256 1.09 4.25 -19.48
CA VAL A 256 0.31 3.20 -18.83
C VAL A 256 -1.08 3.15 -19.47
N TYR A 257 -1.58 1.95 -19.75
CA TYR A 257 -2.94 1.73 -20.25
C TYR A 257 -3.76 1.01 -19.20
N ILE A 258 -4.92 1.56 -18.87
CA ILE A 258 -5.77 1.11 -17.76
C ILE A 258 -7.07 0.59 -18.34
N ALA A 259 -7.50 -0.58 -17.86
CA ALA A 259 -8.82 -1.12 -18.09
C ALA A 259 -9.54 -1.26 -16.73
N ILE A 260 -10.78 -0.78 -16.68
CA ILE A 260 -11.61 -0.75 -15.48
C ILE A 260 -12.76 -1.72 -15.70
N GLY A 261 -12.92 -2.68 -14.75
CA GLY A 261 -14.02 -3.63 -14.76
C GLY A 261 -15.37 -2.98 -14.45
N ASP A 262 -16.41 -3.59 -14.98
CA ASP A 262 -17.80 -3.19 -14.74
C ASP A 262 -18.30 -3.55 -13.33
N GLU A 263 -19.56 -3.28 -13.07
CA GLU A 263 -20.24 -3.57 -11.80
C GLU A 263 -20.62 -5.04 -11.63
N GLU A 264 -20.58 -5.85 -12.69
CA GLU A 264 -21.00 -7.26 -12.70
C GLU A 264 -19.85 -8.24 -12.40
N THR A 265 -18.66 -7.73 -12.05
CA THR A 265 -17.53 -8.59 -11.72
C THR A 265 -17.74 -9.25 -10.36
N ILE A 266 -17.79 -10.57 -10.33
CA ILE A 266 -17.84 -11.41 -9.12
C ILE A 266 -16.70 -12.42 -9.12
N VAL A 267 -16.46 -13.07 -7.98
CA VAL A 267 -15.37 -14.05 -7.85
C VAL A 267 -15.50 -15.19 -8.86
N ALA A 268 -16.73 -15.64 -9.14
CA ALA A 268 -16.96 -16.75 -10.08
C ALA A 268 -16.52 -16.45 -11.52
N ASN A 269 -16.45 -15.18 -11.93
CA ASN A 269 -16.05 -14.78 -13.29
C ASN A 269 -14.71 -14.03 -13.37
N LEU A 270 -13.90 -14.05 -12.29
CA LEU A 270 -12.63 -13.30 -12.22
C LEU A 270 -11.67 -13.61 -13.36
N TRP A 271 -11.57 -14.89 -13.80
CA TRP A 271 -10.67 -15.30 -14.88
C TRP A 271 -11.11 -14.72 -16.24
N GLU A 272 -12.42 -14.65 -16.49
CA GLU A 272 -12.99 -14.03 -17.69
C GLU A 272 -12.72 -12.53 -17.69
N LYS A 273 -13.02 -11.88 -16.58
CA LYS A 273 -12.78 -10.43 -16.39
C LYS A 273 -11.31 -10.07 -16.53
N TYR A 274 -10.41 -10.85 -15.93
CA TYR A 274 -8.96 -10.65 -16.11
C TYR A 274 -8.55 -10.69 -17.58
N ARG A 275 -9.04 -11.69 -18.35
CA ARG A 275 -8.76 -11.84 -19.77
C ARG A 275 -9.32 -10.64 -20.57
N ASP A 276 -10.54 -10.23 -20.29
CA ASP A 276 -11.23 -9.19 -21.01
C ASP A 276 -10.60 -7.80 -20.74
N LEU A 277 -10.23 -7.51 -19.49
CA LEU A 277 -9.49 -6.30 -19.15
C LEU A 277 -8.08 -6.30 -19.75
N SER A 278 -7.39 -7.45 -19.80
CA SER A 278 -6.11 -7.57 -20.47
C SER A 278 -6.22 -7.27 -21.98
N TYR A 279 -7.31 -7.70 -22.59
CA TYR A 279 -7.61 -7.37 -24.01
C TYR A 279 -7.86 -5.87 -24.19
N LEU A 280 -8.67 -5.27 -23.32
CA LEU A 280 -8.96 -3.83 -23.34
C LEU A 280 -7.71 -2.96 -23.18
N CYS A 281 -6.82 -3.31 -22.28
CA CYS A 281 -5.54 -2.61 -22.14
C CYS A 281 -4.72 -2.62 -23.45
N ARG A 282 -4.66 -3.77 -24.14
CA ARG A 282 -3.95 -3.89 -25.41
C ARG A 282 -4.67 -3.15 -26.54
N TRP A 283 -5.99 -3.18 -26.56
CA TRP A 283 -6.79 -2.41 -27.51
C TRP A 283 -6.62 -0.90 -27.29
N GLY A 284 -6.68 -0.43 -26.05
CA GLY A 284 -6.40 0.95 -25.69
C GLY A 284 -5.03 1.41 -26.16
N ARG A 285 -4.00 0.56 -26.02
CA ARG A 285 -2.67 0.84 -26.59
C ARG A 285 -2.69 1.03 -28.11
N LYS A 286 -3.42 0.18 -28.85
CA LYS A 286 -3.52 0.30 -30.32
C LYS A 286 -4.25 1.58 -30.75
N LYS A 287 -5.23 2.02 -29.96
CA LYS A 287 -6.04 3.23 -30.23
C LYS A 287 -5.48 4.49 -29.57
N ASP A 288 -4.37 4.37 -28.85
CA ASP A 288 -3.77 5.43 -28.04
C ASP A 288 -4.72 6.00 -26.96
N LYS A 289 -5.63 5.16 -26.48
CA LYS A 289 -6.59 5.47 -25.41
C LYS A 289 -6.09 4.90 -24.09
N GLN A 290 -5.68 5.77 -23.16
CA GLN A 290 -5.05 5.33 -21.89
C GLN A 290 -6.01 4.66 -20.92
N ILE A 291 -7.27 5.08 -20.90
CA ILE A 291 -8.29 4.56 -19.96
C ILE A 291 -9.43 3.98 -20.79
N CYS A 292 -9.74 2.71 -20.56
CA CYS A 292 -10.83 1.99 -21.18
C CYS A 292 -11.74 1.42 -20.08
N GLN A 293 -13.05 1.47 -20.33
CA GLN A 293 -14.04 0.84 -19.47
C GLN A 293 -14.55 -0.45 -20.11
N GLU A 294 -14.95 -1.44 -19.31
CA GLU A 294 -15.37 -2.74 -19.82
C GLU A 294 -16.59 -2.65 -20.75
N GLU A 295 -17.47 -1.68 -20.53
CA GLU A 295 -18.60 -1.39 -21.41
C GLU A 295 -18.18 -1.18 -22.89
N GLU A 296 -16.94 -0.75 -23.12
CA GLU A 296 -16.38 -0.57 -24.46
C GLU A 296 -15.99 -1.89 -25.15
N LEU A 297 -16.07 -3.01 -24.43
CA LEU A 297 -15.65 -4.32 -24.95
C LEU A 297 -16.50 -4.74 -26.16
N GLY A 298 -17.79 -4.43 -26.14
CA GLY A 298 -18.70 -4.65 -27.26
C GLY A 298 -18.26 -3.95 -28.55
N ILE A 299 -17.75 -2.73 -28.40
CA ILE A 299 -17.23 -1.91 -29.51
C ILE A 299 -15.86 -2.43 -29.96
N SER A 300 -15.00 -2.85 -29.03
CA SER A 300 -13.65 -3.32 -29.33
C SER A 300 -13.59 -4.65 -30.07
N LYS A 301 -14.59 -5.52 -29.90
CA LYS A 301 -14.71 -6.81 -30.61
C LYS A 301 -15.18 -6.68 -32.07
N LEU A 302 -15.65 -5.49 -32.47
CA LEU A 302 -16.10 -5.19 -33.81
C LEU A 302 -14.97 -4.65 -34.74
N TRP A 303 -13.78 -4.42 -34.19
CA TRP A 303 -12.58 -3.90 -34.87
C TRP A 303 -11.36 -4.81 -34.66
#